data_c964924c699a8bae38a1bc2f56410b84
#
_entry.id   c964924c699a8bae38a1bc2f56410b84
#
_cell.length_a   1.000
_cell.length_b   1.000
_cell.length_c   1.000
_cell.angle_alpha   90.00
_cell.angle_beta   90.00
_cell.angle_gamma   90.00
#
_symmetry.space_group_name_H-M   'P 1'
#
loop_
_entity.id
_entity.type
_entity.pdbx_description
1 polymer ?
#
loop_
_entity_poly.entity_id
_entity_poly.type
_entity_poly.pdbx_seq_one_letter_code
_entity_poly.pdbx_strand_id
1 'polypeptide(L)'
;MGKSKADERPYWTLEEFQKFSDAIMDKRDSWMAFQILFWTCMRIRELLALQVKDVNFEDGTIRVDESLTRLDGEDLITAPKTESSVRVITIHKELQDEIREYISTLYRPKPGTRLFAGRTKSFFEHEMERGIKLSGVKKITVHCTRHSHASMLVQMGFSPIEIAKRLGHGKVTTTIETYCHQSRDAQEKIADRLGKVDRGEEDGV
;
A
#
# COMPACT_ATOMS: atom_id res chain seq x y z
N MET A 1 -12.01 9.97 -33.71
CA MET A 1 -12.65 9.28 -32.58
C MET A 1 -11.70 9.36 -31.40
N GLY A 2 -11.98 10.28 -30.45
CA GLY A 2 -11.12 10.51 -29.31
C GLY A 2 -11.15 9.33 -28.35
N LYS A 3 -9.97 8.78 -28.00
CA LYS A 3 -9.82 7.89 -26.85
C LYS A 3 -10.24 8.68 -25.61
N SER A 4 -11.28 8.23 -24.91
CA SER A 4 -11.66 8.77 -23.61
C SER A 4 -10.42 8.75 -22.71
N LYS A 5 -10.13 9.89 -22.04
CA LYS A 5 -9.18 9.91 -20.91
C LYS A 5 -9.61 8.79 -19.97
N ALA A 6 -8.75 7.80 -19.78
CA ALA A 6 -8.93 6.85 -18.69
C ALA A 6 -9.04 7.70 -17.42
N ASP A 7 -10.18 7.58 -16.70
CA ASP A 7 -10.40 8.27 -15.44
C ASP A 7 -9.22 7.98 -14.52
N GLU A 8 -8.39 8.96 -14.26
CA GLU A 8 -7.28 8.84 -13.30
C GLU A 8 -7.90 8.49 -11.96
N ARG A 9 -7.63 7.28 -11.48
CA ARG A 9 -8.15 6.84 -10.18
C ARG A 9 -7.62 7.78 -9.11
N PRO A 10 -8.49 8.35 -8.26
CA PRO A 10 -8.07 9.29 -7.24
C PRO A 10 -7.12 8.59 -6.25
N TYR A 11 -6.04 9.27 -5.88
CA TYR A 11 -5.08 8.83 -4.89
C TYR A 11 -4.73 9.97 -3.94
N TRP A 12 -4.26 9.65 -2.75
CA TRP A 12 -3.76 10.63 -1.78
C TRP A 12 -2.27 10.90 -1.97
N THR A 13 -1.89 12.14 -1.74
CA THR A 13 -0.50 12.51 -1.45
C THR A 13 -0.13 12.03 -0.04
N LEU A 14 1.16 12.09 0.30
CA LEU A 14 1.62 11.79 1.66
C LEU A 14 0.96 12.71 2.70
N GLU A 15 0.86 14.00 2.40
CA GLU A 15 0.21 14.97 3.30
C GLU A 15 -1.29 14.67 3.52
N GLU A 16 -2.01 14.27 2.48
CA GLU A 16 -3.42 13.87 2.59
C GLU A 16 -3.55 12.60 3.44
N PHE A 17 -2.65 11.63 3.27
CA PHE A 17 -2.63 10.43 4.12
C PHE A 17 -2.32 10.77 5.58
N GLN A 18 -1.36 11.65 5.85
CA GLN A 18 -1.03 12.09 7.21
C GLN A 18 -2.24 12.75 7.88
N LYS A 19 -2.90 13.71 7.21
CA LYS A 19 -4.13 14.34 7.72
C LYS A 19 -5.23 13.33 8.02
N PHE A 20 -5.41 12.34 7.14
CA PHE A 20 -6.37 11.25 7.36
C PHE A 20 -5.96 10.41 8.56
N SER A 21 -4.70 10.00 8.66
CA SER A 21 -4.16 9.18 9.73
C SER A 21 -4.36 9.85 11.10
N ASP A 22 -4.04 11.13 11.22
CA ASP A 22 -4.21 11.90 12.45
C ASP A 22 -5.68 11.95 12.89
N ALA A 23 -6.59 12.10 11.92
CA ALA A 23 -8.02 12.18 12.20
C ALA A 23 -8.67 10.88 12.70
N ILE A 24 -7.99 9.73 12.55
CA ILE A 24 -8.51 8.41 12.97
C ILE A 24 -7.72 7.76 14.10
N MET A 25 -6.79 8.46 14.73
CA MET A 25 -5.95 7.94 15.82
C MET A 25 -6.78 7.49 17.06
N ASP A 26 -8.00 7.99 17.18
CA ASP A 26 -8.96 7.59 18.23
C ASP A 26 -9.36 6.11 18.18
N LYS A 27 -9.20 5.44 17.03
CA LYS A 27 -9.49 4.02 16.84
C LYS A 27 -8.24 3.27 16.40
N ARG A 28 -7.56 2.67 17.35
CA ARG A 28 -6.27 2.00 17.15
C ARG A 28 -6.27 0.95 16.04
N ASP A 29 -7.32 0.12 15.95
CA ASP A 29 -7.44 -0.89 14.88
C ASP A 29 -7.50 -0.24 13.50
N SER A 30 -8.29 0.83 13.37
CA SER A 30 -8.45 1.55 12.11
C SER A 30 -7.16 2.25 11.72
N TRP A 31 -6.55 2.95 12.66
CA TRP A 31 -5.28 3.65 12.45
C TRP A 31 -4.19 2.68 11.98
N MET A 32 -3.95 1.59 12.73
CA MET A 32 -2.93 0.60 12.39
C MET A 32 -3.18 -0.08 11.05
N ALA A 33 -4.43 -0.41 10.75
CA ALA A 33 -4.81 -1.00 9.47
C ALA A 33 -4.47 -0.09 8.28
N PHE A 34 -4.77 1.21 8.39
CA PHE A 34 -4.47 2.16 7.32
C PHE A 34 -2.98 2.49 7.23
N GLN A 35 -2.22 2.47 8.33
CA GLN A 35 -0.76 2.52 8.29
C GLN A 35 -0.20 1.35 7.48
N ILE A 36 -0.59 0.12 7.80
CA ILE A 36 -0.13 -1.05 7.05
C ILE A 36 -0.56 -0.97 5.58
N LEU A 37 -1.83 -0.67 5.28
CA LEU A 37 -2.32 -0.57 3.89
C LEU A 37 -1.57 0.46 3.06
N PHE A 38 -1.30 1.63 3.64
CA PHE A 38 -0.61 2.71 2.92
C PHE A 38 0.86 2.37 2.70
N TRP A 39 1.60 1.97 3.74
CA TRP A 39 3.03 1.77 3.65
C TRP A 39 3.46 0.45 3.00
N THR A 40 2.58 -0.55 2.94
CA THR A 40 2.90 -1.87 2.35
C THR A 40 2.22 -2.14 1.03
N CYS A 41 1.29 -1.29 0.62
CA CYS A 41 0.44 -1.50 -0.56
C CYS A 41 -0.34 -2.83 -0.57
N MET A 42 -0.58 -3.44 0.58
CA MET A 42 -1.39 -4.66 0.68
C MET A 42 -2.83 -4.43 0.21
N ARG A 43 -3.46 -5.48 -0.29
CA ARG A 43 -4.90 -5.46 -0.52
C ARG A 43 -5.64 -5.64 0.81
N ILE A 44 -6.84 -5.06 0.95
CA ILE A 44 -7.64 -5.18 2.19
C ILE A 44 -7.89 -6.64 2.61
N ARG A 45 -8.02 -7.56 1.65
CA ARG A 45 -8.21 -8.98 1.94
C ARG A 45 -6.93 -9.66 2.43
N GLU A 46 -5.77 -9.21 1.99
CA GLU A 46 -4.44 -9.64 2.48
C GLU A 46 -4.24 -9.12 3.91
N LEU A 47 -4.57 -7.85 4.18
CA LEU A 47 -4.52 -7.27 5.52
C LEU A 47 -5.41 -8.04 6.51
N LEU A 48 -6.63 -8.40 6.11
CA LEU A 48 -7.57 -9.14 6.98
C LEU A 48 -7.11 -10.57 7.29
N ALA A 49 -6.27 -11.15 6.42
CA ALA A 49 -5.65 -12.47 6.63
C ALA A 49 -4.38 -12.40 7.49
N LEU A 50 -3.73 -11.23 7.58
CA LEU A 50 -2.42 -11.02 8.19
C LEU A 50 -2.39 -11.50 9.65
N GLN A 51 -1.44 -12.38 9.95
CA GLN A 51 -1.23 -13.00 11.27
C GLN A 51 0.05 -12.49 11.92
N VAL A 52 0.18 -12.69 13.23
CA VAL A 52 1.39 -12.31 14.00
C VAL A 52 2.65 -12.96 13.42
N LYS A 53 2.59 -14.24 13.02
CA LYS A 53 3.72 -14.99 12.43
C LYS A 53 4.23 -14.42 11.10
N ASP A 54 3.38 -13.63 10.40
CA ASP A 54 3.72 -13.09 9.10
C ASP A 54 4.61 -11.82 9.20
N VAL A 55 4.75 -11.27 10.41
CA VAL A 55 5.61 -10.12 10.69
C VAL A 55 6.93 -10.61 11.27
N ASN A 56 7.99 -10.48 10.51
CA ASN A 56 9.35 -10.76 10.99
C ASN A 56 10.02 -9.44 11.42
N PHE A 57 10.21 -9.30 12.72
CA PHE A 57 10.81 -8.10 13.32
C PHE A 57 12.35 -8.10 13.29
N GLU A 58 12.99 -9.24 13.04
CA GLU A 58 14.45 -9.34 12.90
C GLU A 58 14.87 -8.81 11.52
N ASP A 59 14.17 -9.26 10.47
CA ASP A 59 14.43 -8.85 9.10
C ASP A 59 13.66 -7.57 8.70
N GLY A 60 12.75 -7.09 9.53
CA GLY A 60 11.88 -5.95 9.22
C GLY A 60 10.97 -6.20 8.03
N THR A 61 10.32 -7.37 7.97
CA THR A 61 9.53 -7.77 6.81
C THR A 61 8.12 -8.25 7.19
N ILE A 62 7.22 -8.15 6.23
CA ILE A 62 5.87 -8.76 6.27
C ILE A 62 5.75 -9.73 5.10
N ARG A 63 5.38 -10.98 5.40
CA ARG A 63 5.04 -12.00 4.41
C ARG A 63 3.55 -11.88 4.04
N VAL A 64 3.27 -11.89 2.76
CA VAL A 64 1.92 -11.82 2.20
C VAL A 64 1.71 -13.06 1.34
N ASP A 65 1.03 -14.06 1.87
CA ASP A 65 0.77 -15.34 1.21
C ASP A 65 -0.65 -15.87 1.47
N GLU A 66 -1.49 -15.08 2.13
CA GLU A 66 -2.87 -15.42 2.41
C GLU A 66 -3.82 -14.27 2.06
N SER A 67 -5.07 -14.60 1.81
CA SER A 67 -6.15 -13.64 1.53
C SER A 67 -7.44 -14.11 2.18
N LEU A 68 -8.14 -13.22 2.87
CA LEU A 68 -9.41 -13.53 3.51
C LEU A 68 -10.58 -13.17 2.60
N THR A 69 -11.47 -14.15 2.42
CA THR A 69 -12.76 -13.96 1.77
C THR A 69 -13.84 -14.37 2.77
N ARG A 70 -14.90 -13.59 2.88
CA ARG A 70 -16.06 -13.94 3.67
C ARG A 70 -17.12 -14.53 2.76
N LEU A 71 -17.52 -15.78 3.05
CA LEU A 71 -18.56 -16.51 2.31
C LEU A 71 -19.60 -16.99 3.31
N ASP A 72 -20.86 -16.72 3.07
CA ASP A 72 -21.99 -17.14 3.93
C ASP A 72 -21.84 -16.80 5.42
N GLY A 73 -21.19 -15.66 5.70
CA GLY A 73 -20.94 -15.20 7.07
C GLY A 73 -19.67 -15.76 7.72
N GLU A 74 -18.99 -16.71 7.08
CA GLU A 74 -17.76 -17.33 7.58
C GLU A 74 -16.52 -16.76 6.92
N ASP A 75 -15.45 -16.64 7.69
CA ASP A 75 -14.14 -16.18 7.22
C ASP A 75 -13.37 -17.37 6.62
N LEU A 76 -13.11 -17.32 5.32
CA LEU A 76 -12.29 -18.29 4.60
C LEU A 76 -10.95 -17.68 4.24
N ILE A 77 -9.86 -18.23 4.79
CA ILE A 77 -8.49 -17.89 4.41
C ILE A 77 -8.05 -18.81 3.28
N THR A 78 -7.60 -18.23 2.21
CA THR A 78 -7.15 -18.95 1.01
C THR A 78 -5.77 -18.47 0.59
N ALA A 79 -5.00 -19.36 -0.04
CA ALA A 79 -3.80 -18.95 -0.77
C ALA A 79 -4.17 -17.94 -1.88
N PRO A 80 -3.24 -17.05 -2.26
CA PRO A 80 -3.45 -16.12 -3.35
C PRO A 80 -3.73 -16.86 -4.67
N LYS A 81 -4.53 -16.25 -5.54
CA LYS A 81 -4.90 -16.84 -6.85
C LYS A 81 -3.70 -17.02 -7.80
N THR A 82 -2.59 -16.34 -7.57
CA THR A 82 -1.38 -16.40 -8.41
C THR A 82 -0.14 -16.43 -7.52
N GLU A 83 0.89 -17.17 -7.94
CA GLU A 83 2.19 -17.21 -7.26
C GLU A 83 2.82 -15.82 -7.12
N SER A 84 2.65 -14.95 -8.11
CA SER A 84 3.14 -13.56 -8.07
C SER A 84 2.51 -12.70 -6.95
N SER A 85 1.41 -13.14 -6.37
CA SER A 85 0.78 -12.48 -5.23
C SER A 85 1.46 -12.82 -3.90
N VAL A 86 2.19 -13.95 -3.84
CA VAL A 86 3.03 -14.30 -2.69
C VAL A 86 4.28 -13.41 -2.74
N ARG A 87 4.51 -12.67 -1.67
CA ARG A 87 5.63 -11.74 -1.60
C ARG A 87 6.04 -11.43 -0.17
N VAL A 88 7.27 -10.98 -0.01
CA VAL A 88 7.80 -10.43 1.23
C VAL A 88 8.00 -8.93 1.02
N ILE A 89 7.50 -8.12 1.93
CA ILE A 89 7.56 -6.66 1.87
C ILE A 89 8.46 -6.18 3.01
N THR A 90 9.58 -5.55 2.69
CA THR A 90 10.39 -4.84 3.70
C THR A 90 9.67 -3.57 4.14
N ILE A 91 9.63 -3.34 5.45
CA ILE A 91 8.97 -2.19 6.08
C ILE A 91 9.99 -1.35 6.87
N HIS A 92 9.76 -0.04 6.92
CA HIS A 92 10.62 0.90 7.65
C HIS A 92 10.46 0.72 9.17
N LYS A 93 11.44 1.21 9.92
CA LYS A 93 11.57 0.94 11.35
C LYS A 93 10.39 1.43 12.18
N GLU A 94 9.87 2.60 11.86
CA GLU A 94 8.74 3.22 12.56
C GLU A 94 7.50 2.33 12.45
N LEU A 95 7.19 1.83 11.24
CA LEU A 95 6.05 0.91 11.04
C LEU A 95 6.26 -0.42 11.79
N GLN A 96 7.50 -0.91 11.88
CA GLN A 96 7.80 -2.11 12.69
C GLN A 96 7.47 -1.89 14.16
N ASP A 97 7.87 -0.74 14.71
CA ASP A 97 7.65 -0.41 16.12
C ASP A 97 6.16 -0.19 16.40
N GLU A 98 5.44 0.47 15.52
CA GLU A 98 3.98 0.63 15.58
C GLU A 98 3.24 -0.71 15.57
N ILE A 99 3.63 -1.63 14.66
CA ILE A 99 3.04 -2.97 14.59
C ILE A 99 3.36 -3.76 15.86
N ARG A 100 4.59 -3.69 16.38
CA ARG A 100 4.98 -4.36 17.62
C ARG A 100 4.17 -3.87 18.80
N GLU A 101 4.00 -2.56 18.92
CA GLU A 101 3.16 -1.95 19.93
C GLU A 101 1.70 -2.38 19.78
N TYR A 102 1.16 -2.39 18.56
CA TYR A 102 -0.19 -2.85 18.30
C TYR A 102 -0.40 -4.31 18.72
N ILE A 103 0.52 -5.22 18.34
CA ILE A 103 0.46 -6.64 18.71
C ILE A 103 0.49 -6.81 20.24
N SER A 104 1.25 -5.98 20.97
CA SER A 104 1.32 -6.03 22.43
C SER A 104 -0.02 -5.75 23.12
N THR A 105 -0.94 -5.08 22.43
CA THR A 105 -2.30 -4.79 22.94
C THR A 105 -3.32 -5.89 22.67
N LEU A 106 -2.97 -6.84 21.82
CA LEU A 106 -3.84 -7.99 21.55
C LEU A 106 -3.90 -8.92 22.75
N TYR A 107 -5.08 -9.51 22.97
CA TYR A 107 -5.25 -10.44 24.09
C TYR A 107 -4.56 -11.78 23.80
N ARG A 108 -3.45 -12.07 24.53
CA ARG A 108 -2.67 -13.32 24.44
C ARG A 108 -2.41 -13.76 22.98
N PRO A 109 -1.78 -12.94 22.15
CA PRO A 109 -1.58 -13.25 20.74
C PRO A 109 -0.68 -14.48 20.59
N LYS A 110 -1.09 -15.40 19.71
CA LYS A 110 -0.30 -16.56 19.27
C LYS A 110 0.21 -16.29 17.85
N PRO A 111 1.20 -17.03 17.34
CA PRO A 111 1.70 -16.86 15.97
C PRO A 111 0.60 -16.83 14.90
N GLY A 112 -0.44 -17.69 15.06
CA GLY A 112 -1.58 -17.73 14.14
C GLY A 112 -2.72 -16.74 14.44
N THR A 113 -2.56 -15.81 15.39
CA THR A 113 -3.58 -14.80 15.68
C THR A 113 -3.58 -13.76 14.58
N ARG A 114 -4.74 -13.52 13.96
CA ARG A 114 -4.90 -12.43 12.97
C ARG A 114 -4.84 -11.08 13.68
N LEU A 115 -4.11 -10.11 13.09
CA LEU A 115 -3.97 -8.76 13.65
C LEU A 115 -5.34 -8.07 13.77
N PHE A 116 -6.20 -8.28 12.80
CA PHE A 116 -7.53 -7.64 12.71
C PHE A 116 -8.66 -8.66 12.82
N ALA A 117 -8.54 -9.61 13.76
CA ALA A 117 -9.58 -10.60 14.01
C ALA A 117 -10.92 -9.93 14.34
N GLY A 118 -12.02 -10.45 13.77
CA GLY A 118 -13.35 -9.88 13.96
C GLY A 118 -13.64 -8.60 13.16
N ARG A 119 -12.66 -8.05 12.42
CA ARG A 119 -12.88 -6.92 11.51
C ARG A 119 -13.21 -7.42 10.10
N THR A 120 -14.01 -6.62 9.39
CA THR A 120 -14.46 -6.93 8.04
C THR A 120 -14.02 -5.85 7.05
N LYS A 121 -14.08 -6.16 5.76
CA LYS A 121 -13.84 -5.18 4.71
C LYS A 121 -14.77 -3.97 4.86
N SER A 122 -16.06 -4.19 5.11
CA SER A 122 -17.06 -3.12 5.31
C SER A 122 -16.73 -2.25 6.52
N PHE A 123 -16.20 -2.83 7.61
CA PHE A 123 -15.72 -2.06 8.75
C PHE A 123 -14.69 -1.01 8.33
N PHE A 124 -13.67 -1.41 7.57
CA PHE A 124 -12.63 -0.48 7.11
C PHE A 124 -13.13 0.49 6.03
N GLU A 125 -14.11 0.11 5.22
CA GLU A 125 -14.76 1.03 4.28
C GLU A 125 -15.52 2.15 5.04
N HIS A 126 -16.25 1.83 6.10
CA HIS A 126 -16.90 2.82 6.96
C HIS A 126 -15.88 3.69 7.71
N GLU A 127 -14.79 3.10 8.23
CA GLU A 127 -13.73 3.88 8.88
C GLU A 127 -13.00 4.80 7.91
N MET A 128 -12.80 4.40 6.65
CA MET A 128 -12.30 5.27 5.59
C MET A 128 -13.23 6.47 5.38
N GLU A 129 -14.54 6.24 5.24
CA GLU A 129 -15.51 7.32 5.07
C GLU A 129 -15.55 8.26 6.29
N ARG A 130 -15.50 7.69 7.51
CA ARG A 130 -15.42 8.47 8.74
C ARG A 130 -14.15 9.35 8.75
N GLY A 131 -12.99 8.77 8.49
CA GLY A 131 -11.72 9.47 8.49
C GLY A 131 -11.66 10.58 7.42
N ILE A 132 -12.17 10.33 6.23
CA ILE A 132 -12.30 11.34 5.16
C ILE A 132 -13.17 12.51 5.62
N LYS A 133 -14.31 12.22 6.26
CA LYS A 133 -15.20 13.26 6.77
C LYS A 133 -14.55 14.10 7.88
N LEU A 134 -13.75 13.48 8.75
CA LEU A 134 -13.07 14.18 9.85
C LEU A 134 -11.88 15.01 9.36
N SER A 135 -11.08 14.47 8.45
CA SER A 135 -9.86 15.11 7.95
C SER A 135 -10.09 16.12 6.82
N GLY A 136 -11.24 16.02 6.14
CA GLY A 136 -11.55 16.85 4.98
C GLY A 136 -10.74 16.54 3.72
N VAL A 137 -9.99 15.43 3.70
CA VAL A 137 -9.24 15.02 2.50
C VAL A 137 -10.16 14.52 1.40
N LYS A 138 -9.68 14.49 0.16
CA LYS A 138 -10.50 14.03 -0.96
C LYS A 138 -10.95 12.58 -0.79
N LYS A 139 -12.16 12.28 -1.28
CA LYS A 139 -12.73 10.93 -1.20
C LYS A 139 -11.99 9.95 -2.10
N ILE A 140 -11.50 8.87 -1.49
CA ILE A 140 -10.96 7.70 -2.19
C ILE A 140 -11.54 6.42 -1.57
N THR A 141 -11.29 5.28 -2.19
CA THR A 141 -11.65 3.97 -1.62
C THR A 141 -10.46 3.34 -0.90
N VAL A 142 -10.71 2.34 -0.03
CA VAL A 142 -9.63 1.58 0.65
C VAL A 142 -8.63 1.01 -0.36
N HIS A 143 -9.09 0.57 -1.54
CA HIS A 143 -8.19 0.08 -2.58
C HIS A 143 -7.27 1.17 -3.15
N CYS A 144 -7.71 2.42 -3.13
CA CYS A 144 -6.92 3.54 -3.63
C CYS A 144 -5.72 3.89 -2.74
N THR A 145 -5.64 3.43 -1.47
CA THR A 145 -4.42 3.59 -0.66
C THR A 145 -3.22 2.90 -1.32
N ARG A 146 -3.46 1.77 -1.99
CA ARG A 146 -2.45 1.07 -2.78
C ARG A 146 -2.02 1.89 -4.01
N HIS A 147 -2.95 2.60 -4.66
CA HIS A 147 -2.61 3.55 -5.73
C HIS A 147 -1.81 4.73 -5.21
N SER A 148 -2.17 5.24 -4.03
CA SER A 148 -1.43 6.32 -3.36
C SER A 148 0.01 5.94 -3.10
N HIS A 149 0.25 4.74 -2.54
CA HIS A 149 1.59 4.21 -2.33
C HIS A 149 2.39 4.09 -3.63
N ALA A 150 1.78 3.51 -4.67
CA ALA A 150 2.46 3.34 -5.95
C ALA A 150 2.78 4.68 -6.62
N SER A 151 1.87 5.67 -6.56
CA SER A 151 2.12 7.02 -7.08
C SER A 151 3.25 7.72 -6.32
N MET A 152 3.32 7.55 -5.00
CA MET A 152 4.42 8.05 -4.17
C MET A 152 5.75 7.44 -4.60
N LEU A 153 5.82 6.12 -4.81
CA LEU A 153 7.05 5.45 -5.28
C LEU A 153 7.49 5.93 -6.68
N VAL A 154 6.54 6.17 -7.59
CA VAL A 154 6.85 6.78 -8.90
C VAL A 154 7.47 8.17 -8.75
N GLN A 155 6.89 9.02 -7.87
CA GLN A 155 7.43 10.36 -7.59
C GLN A 155 8.82 10.31 -6.93
N MET A 156 9.11 9.26 -6.14
CA MET A 156 10.43 9.00 -5.57
C MET A 156 11.45 8.44 -6.58
N GLY A 157 11.03 8.15 -7.82
CA GLY A 157 11.90 7.70 -8.90
C GLY A 157 12.13 6.18 -8.98
N PHE A 158 11.37 5.37 -8.22
CA PHE A 158 11.46 3.91 -8.35
C PHE A 158 10.95 3.42 -9.71
N SER A 159 11.60 2.40 -10.25
CA SER A 159 11.24 1.83 -11.53
C SER A 159 9.89 1.09 -11.49
N PRO A 160 9.15 1.02 -12.60
CA PRO A 160 7.90 0.25 -12.68
C PRO A 160 8.06 -1.23 -12.30
N ILE A 161 9.25 -1.81 -12.51
CA ILE A 161 9.54 -3.21 -12.16
C ILE A 161 9.60 -3.38 -10.64
N GLU A 162 10.30 -2.49 -9.93
CA GLU A 162 10.40 -2.50 -8.47
C GLU A 162 9.03 -2.30 -7.84
N ILE A 163 8.26 -1.35 -8.36
CA ILE A 163 6.90 -1.08 -7.92
C ILE A 163 6.00 -2.31 -8.15
N ALA A 164 6.06 -2.93 -9.33
CA ALA A 164 5.26 -4.12 -9.65
C ALA A 164 5.57 -5.30 -8.71
N LYS A 165 6.86 -5.53 -8.41
CA LYS A 165 7.28 -6.55 -7.43
C LYS A 165 6.69 -6.28 -6.05
N ARG A 166 6.81 -5.05 -5.56
CA ARG A 166 6.27 -4.66 -4.24
C ARG A 166 4.75 -4.80 -4.18
N LEU A 167 4.08 -4.43 -5.25
CA LEU A 167 2.63 -4.57 -5.39
C LEU A 167 2.18 -6.04 -5.52
N GLY A 168 3.02 -6.96 -5.96
CA GLY A 168 2.62 -8.34 -6.32
C GLY A 168 1.70 -8.34 -7.54
N HIS A 169 2.05 -7.57 -8.58
CA HIS A 169 1.38 -7.62 -9.88
C HIS A 169 1.99 -8.72 -10.73
N GLY A 170 1.16 -9.66 -11.21
CA GLY A 170 1.63 -10.73 -12.11
C GLY A 170 2.11 -10.23 -13.48
N LYS A 171 1.74 -9.00 -13.86
CA LYS A 171 2.18 -8.36 -15.10
C LYS A 171 2.65 -6.93 -14.78
N VAL A 172 3.89 -6.63 -15.14
CA VAL A 172 4.48 -5.28 -15.01
C VAL A 172 3.72 -4.26 -15.85
N THR A 173 3.14 -4.70 -16.99
CA THR A 173 2.32 -3.88 -17.88
C THR A 173 1.18 -3.16 -17.14
N THR A 174 0.54 -3.82 -16.17
CA THR A 174 -0.51 -3.20 -15.35
C THR A 174 0.01 -1.99 -14.55
N THR A 175 1.24 -2.07 -14.05
CA THR A 175 1.89 -0.96 -13.34
C THR A 175 2.28 0.15 -14.33
N ILE A 176 2.85 -0.22 -15.46
CA ILE A 176 3.23 0.72 -16.51
C ILE A 176 2.02 1.49 -17.03
N GLU A 177 0.95 0.81 -17.43
CA GLU A 177 -0.28 1.43 -17.94
C GLU A 177 -0.93 2.38 -16.93
N THR A 178 -0.87 2.03 -15.64
CA THR A 178 -1.48 2.86 -14.59
C THR A 178 -0.67 4.12 -14.27
N TYR A 179 0.67 4.05 -14.33
CA TYR A 179 1.54 5.11 -13.80
C TYR A 179 2.40 5.82 -14.84
N CYS A 180 2.57 5.30 -16.07
CA CYS A 180 3.34 5.95 -17.12
C CYS A 180 2.74 7.29 -17.60
N HIS A 181 1.43 7.51 -17.38
CA HIS A 181 0.81 8.79 -17.75
C HIS A 181 1.20 9.95 -16.84
N GLN A 182 1.74 9.68 -15.64
CA GLN A 182 2.20 10.72 -14.70
C GLN A 182 3.58 11.30 -15.06
N SER A 183 4.23 10.77 -16.10
CA SER A 183 5.61 11.11 -16.48
C SER A 183 5.67 11.98 -17.75
N ARG A 184 4.80 12.99 -17.91
CA ARG A 184 4.91 13.94 -19.05
C ARG A 184 6.25 14.68 -19.05
N ASP A 185 6.81 14.96 -17.88
CA ASP A 185 8.10 15.64 -17.71
C ASP A 185 9.31 14.70 -17.84
N ALA A 186 9.09 13.39 -18.09
CA ALA A 186 10.20 12.42 -18.13
C ALA A 186 11.15 12.68 -19.30
N GLN A 187 10.63 13.08 -20.45
CA GLN A 187 11.46 13.34 -21.63
C GLN A 187 12.34 14.59 -21.42
N GLU A 188 11.80 15.64 -20.81
CA GLU A 188 12.57 16.83 -20.46
C GLU A 188 13.63 16.51 -19.41
N LYS A 189 13.28 15.78 -18.34
CA LYS A 189 14.24 15.34 -17.33
C LYS A 189 15.34 14.43 -17.90
N ILE A 190 15.00 13.55 -18.86
CA ILE A 190 15.99 12.71 -19.56
C ILE A 190 16.92 13.61 -20.38
N ALA A 191 16.38 14.54 -21.14
CA ALA A 191 17.18 15.45 -21.94
C ALA A 191 18.11 16.32 -21.08
N ASP A 192 17.60 16.88 -19.98
CA ASP A 192 18.39 17.67 -19.03
C ASP A 192 19.52 16.85 -18.40
N ARG A 193 19.22 15.61 -17.99
CA ARG A 193 20.23 14.73 -17.38
C ARG A 193 21.28 14.29 -18.37
N LEU A 194 20.88 13.96 -19.61
CA LEU A 194 21.83 13.67 -20.69
C LEU A 194 22.73 14.88 -20.97
N GLY A 195 22.18 16.09 -20.97
CA GLY A 195 22.94 17.31 -21.12
C GLY A 195 23.95 17.57 -20.00
N LYS A 196 23.62 17.19 -18.75
CA LYS A 196 24.57 17.28 -17.62
C LYS A 196 25.71 16.27 -17.74
N VAL A 197 25.39 15.02 -18.12
CA VAL A 197 26.39 13.98 -18.38
C VAL A 197 27.33 14.41 -19.53
N ASP A 198 26.80 14.95 -20.64
CA ASP A 198 27.56 15.43 -21.76
C ASP A 198 28.51 16.58 -21.39
N ARG A 199 28.13 17.44 -20.44
CA ARG A 199 28.98 18.51 -19.90
C ARG A 199 29.93 18.08 -18.78
N GLY A 200 29.88 16.80 -18.36
CA GLY A 200 30.68 16.29 -17.24
C GLY A 200 30.30 16.83 -15.86
N GLU A 201 29.06 17.28 -15.69
CA GLU A 201 28.51 17.81 -14.43
C GLU A 201 27.94 16.70 -13.52
N GLU A 202 27.64 15.53 -14.07
CA GLU A 202 27.26 14.30 -13.36
C GLU A 202 28.12 13.14 -13.86
N ASP A 203 28.61 12.28 -12.93
CA ASP A 203 29.31 11.06 -13.32
C ASP A 203 28.34 10.13 -14.06
N GLY A 204 28.74 9.76 -15.29
CA GLY A 204 28.03 8.75 -16.06
C GLY A 204 27.99 7.41 -15.30
N VAL A 205 26.89 6.69 -15.42
CA VAL A 205 26.65 5.36 -14.82
C VAL A 205 27.74 4.38 -15.21
#